data_729e11a933cf0cbc44ef150749bc7bec
#
_entry.id   729e11a933cf0cbc44ef150749bc7bec
#
_cell.length_a   1.000
_cell.length_b   1.000
_cell.length_c   1.000
_cell.angle_alpha   90.00
_cell.angle_beta   90.00
_cell.angle_gamma   90.00
#
_symmetry.space_group_name_H-M   'P 1'
#
loop_
_entity.id
_entity.type
_entity.pdbx_description
1 polymer ?
#
loop_
_entity_poly.entity_id
_entity_poly.type
_entity_poly.pdbx_seq_one_letter_code
_entity_poly.pdbx_strand_id
1 'polypeptide(L)'
;EIGVRLVGSEMCIRDRDNLTLSYIIIYVFVFIFGACIGSFLNVCIYRLPKNESLIKRNSHCMTCGEPIKRRDLIPIVSWCILRGKCRSCGAKISARYTIVETLNALLYLWVFYHFNGIFNPLRAALVCLLFSALIVVFFMDWDTQLINTYVVIFIGLLGVAEYIFCKDQTGLTLKSHLIGFFIVSVPLLIICLITHEKAMGMGDVYLMAAAGLFLGMQGALVALLIGLITGSIGGLIQKHRSGDSVFAFGPYLSIGIAVAALYSEQIGSWYMDFTGLNEMMNEAMLIIR
;
A
#
# COMPACT_ATOMS: atom_id res chain seq x y z
N GLU A 1 -57.19 6.75 -4.72
CA GLU A 1 -55.91 7.52 -4.62
C GLU A 1 -54.94 7.02 -3.53
N ILE A 2 -55.41 6.31 -2.49
CA ILE A 2 -54.54 5.79 -1.39
C ILE A 2 -53.69 4.59 -1.87
N GLY A 3 -54.18 3.75 -2.77
CA GLY A 3 -53.46 2.56 -3.25
C GLY A 3 -52.21 2.83 -4.06
N VAL A 4 -52.15 3.91 -4.85
CA VAL A 4 -51.03 4.26 -5.70
C VAL A 4 -49.84 4.80 -4.90
N ARG A 5 -50.06 5.49 -3.77
CA ARG A 5 -49.00 6.00 -2.87
C ARG A 5 -48.31 4.88 -2.09
N LEU A 6 -49.04 3.85 -1.68
CA LEU A 6 -48.47 2.70 -0.95
C LEU A 6 -47.60 1.84 -1.88
N VAL A 7 -48.02 1.59 -3.12
CA VAL A 7 -47.23 0.82 -4.11
C VAL A 7 -45.92 1.53 -4.44
N GLY A 8 -45.94 2.87 -4.59
CA GLY A 8 -44.71 3.64 -4.84
C GLY A 8 -43.72 3.62 -3.66
N SER A 9 -44.20 3.64 -2.41
CA SER A 9 -43.34 3.60 -1.22
C SER A 9 -42.71 2.22 -1.00
N GLU A 10 -43.42 1.14 -1.19
CA GLU A 10 -42.90 -0.22 -1.10
C GLU A 10 -41.89 -0.54 -2.21
N MET A 11 -42.11 -0.04 -3.42
CA MET A 11 -41.19 -0.17 -4.53
C MET A 11 -39.85 0.58 -4.25
N CYS A 12 -39.93 1.81 -3.77
CA CYS A 12 -38.73 2.58 -3.34
C CYS A 12 -37.96 1.93 -2.18
N ILE A 13 -38.65 1.33 -1.22
CA ILE A 13 -38.02 0.65 -0.09
C ILE A 13 -37.30 -0.60 -0.58
N ARG A 14 -37.95 -1.40 -1.41
CA ARG A 14 -37.37 -2.65 -1.97
C ARG A 14 -36.16 -2.37 -2.88
N ASP A 15 -36.22 -1.30 -3.68
CA ASP A 15 -35.08 -0.89 -4.52
C ASP A 15 -33.88 -0.43 -3.67
N ARG A 16 -34.15 0.29 -2.59
CA ARG A 16 -33.09 0.70 -1.64
C ARG A 16 -32.46 -0.49 -0.94
N ASP A 17 -33.24 -1.48 -0.54
CA ASP A 17 -32.75 -2.69 0.15
C ASP A 17 -31.92 -3.54 -0.82
N ASN A 18 -32.32 -3.69 -2.07
CA ASN A 18 -31.57 -4.37 -3.13
C ASN A 18 -30.23 -3.66 -3.42
N LEU A 19 -30.23 -2.33 -3.44
CA LEU A 19 -29.02 -1.53 -3.64
C LEU A 19 -28.05 -1.73 -2.47
N THR A 20 -28.54 -1.65 -1.25
CA THR A 20 -27.74 -1.86 -0.03
C THR A 20 -27.13 -3.26 0.00
N LEU A 21 -27.89 -4.29 -0.35
CA LEU A 21 -27.39 -5.66 -0.43
C LEU A 21 -26.28 -5.80 -1.48
N SER A 22 -26.44 -5.15 -2.64
CA SER A 22 -25.42 -5.16 -3.70
C SER A 22 -24.12 -4.53 -3.24
N TYR A 23 -24.16 -3.41 -2.51
CA TYR A 23 -22.98 -2.79 -1.90
C TYR A 23 -22.28 -3.73 -0.91
N ILE A 24 -23.03 -4.36 -0.01
CA ILE A 24 -22.49 -5.32 0.97
C ILE A 24 -21.77 -6.47 0.25
N ILE A 25 -22.38 -7.05 -0.78
CA ILE A 25 -21.78 -8.15 -1.54
C ILE A 25 -20.46 -7.72 -2.19
N ILE A 26 -20.39 -6.53 -2.77
CA ILE A 26 -19.17 -6.01 -3.39
C ILE A 26 -18.06 -5.85 -2.34
N TYR A 27 -18.36 -5.24 -1.17
CA TYR A 27 -17.37 -5.06 -0.12
C TYR A 27 -16.88 -6.39 0.46
N VAL A 28 -17.76 -7.38 0.64
CA VAL A 28 -17.38 -8.74 1.06
C VAL A 28 -16.45 -9.37 0.02
N PHE A 29 -16.75 -9.21 -1.27
CA PHE A 29 -15.88 -9.71 -2.34
C PHE A 29 -14.50 -9.04 -2.33
N VAL A 30 -14.43 -7.71 -2.17
CA VAL A 30 -13.17 -6.96 -2.05
C VAL A 30 -12.35 -7.46 -0.86
N PHE A 31 -12.99 -7.71 0.29
CA PHE A 31 -12.32 -8.27 1.47
C PHE A 31 -11.72 -9.65 1.22
N ILE A 32 -12.51 -10.56 0.65
CA ILE A 32 -12.06 -11.92 0.33
C ILE A 32 -10.89 -11.88 -0.67
N PHE A 33 -11.02 -11.06 -1.70
CA PHE A 33 -9.96 -10.89 -2.70
C PHE A 33 -8.70 -10.32 -2.08
N GLY A 34 -8.82 -9.29 -1.23
CA GLY A 34 -7.70 -8.73 -0.47
C GLY A 34 -7.02 -9.75 0.44
N ALA A 35 -7.79 -10.62 1.12
CA ALA A 35 -7.24 -11.70 1.94
C ALA A 35 -6.49 -12.75 1.10
N CYS A 36 -7.02 -13.12 -0.07
CA CYS A 36 -6.35 -14.05 -0.99
C CYS A 36 -5.02 -13.47 -1.52
N ILE A 37 -5.01 -12.21 -1.92
CA ILE A 37 -3.75 -11.52 -2.28
C ILE A 37 -2.81 -11.50 -1.08
N GLY A 38 -3.29 -11.14 0.14
CA GLY A 38 -2.50 -11.14 1.37
C GLY A 38 -1.80 -12.48 1.65
N SER A 39 -2.47 -13.59 1.39
CA SER A 39 -1.88 -14.92 1.50
C SER A 39 -0.72 -15.12 0.51
N PHE A 40 -0.85 -14.62 -0.72
CA PHE A 40 0.23 -14.62 -1.71
C PHE A 40 1.39 -13.69 -1.29
N LEU A 41 1.11 -12.53 -0.66
CA LEU A 41 2.16 -11.64 -0.17
C LEU A 41 3.06 -12.32 0.86
N ASN A 42 2.53 -13.18 1.71
CA ASN A 42 3.34 -13.98 2.63
C ASN A 42 4.35 -14.87 1.91
N VAL A 43 3.98 -15.44 0.76
CA VAL A 43 4.91 -16.19 -0.10
C VAL A 43 5.99 -15.28 -0.68
N CYS A 44 5.61 -14.08 -1.13
CA CYS A 44 6.56 -13.09 -1.64
C CYS A 44 7.56 -12.66 -0.57
N ILE A 45 7.09 -12.28 0.62
CA ILE A 45 7.92 -11.83 1.75
C ILE A 45 8.97 -12.88 2.13
N TYR A 46 8.59 -14.17 2.10
CA TYR A 46 9.49 -15.26 2.50
C TYR A 46 10.46 -15.69 1.39
N ARG A 47 9.99 -15.76 0.11
CA ARG A 47 10.76 -16.37 -0.99
C ARG A 47 11.60 -15.38 -1.78
N LEU A 48 11.14 -14.12 -1.96
CA LEU A 48 11.88 -13.13 -2.75
C LEU A 48 13.29 -12.86 -2.20
N PRO A 49 13.51 -12.69 -0.88
CA PRO A 49 14.87 -12.47 -0.37
C PRO A 49 15.81 -13.65 -0.59
N LYS A 50 15.25 -14.87 -0.73
CA LYS A 50 15.99 -16.11 -0.95
C LYS A 50 16.16 -16.47 -2.42
N ASN A 51 15.65 -15.63 -3.34
CA ASN A 51 15.59 -15.91 -4.77
C ASN A 51 14.90 -17.25 -5.10
N GLU A 52 13.94 -17.69 -4.26
CA GLU A 52 13.16 -18.89 -4.49
C GLU A 52 11.99 -18.63 -5.44
N SER A 53 11.64 -19.65 -6.25
CA SER A 53 10.50 -19.54 -7.17
C SER A 53 9.18 -19.37 -6.43
N LEU A 54 8.38 -18.37 -6.85
CA LEU A 54 7.05 -18.14 -6.29
C LEU A 54 6.03 -19.21 -6.70
N ILE A 55 6.25 -19.93 -7.81
CA ILE A 55 5.26 -20.81 -8.44
C ILE A 55 5.58 -22.30 -8.26
N LYS A 56 6.87 -22.68 -8.36
CA LYS A 56 7.28 -24.09 -8.50
C LYS A 56 7.15 -24.95 -7.23
N ARG A 57 6.95 -24.35 -6.05
CA ARG A 57 6.94 -25.09 -4.77
C ARG A 57 5.64 -24.84 -4.02
N ASN A 58 4.95 -25.92 -3.65
CA ASN A 58 3.77 -25.85 -2.81
C ASN A 58 4.10 -25.33 -1.40
N SER A 59 3.11 -24.73 -0.74
CA SER A 59 3.23 -24.37 0.67
C SER A 59 3.32 -25.62 1.53
N HIS A 60 4.27 -25.65 2.46
CA HIS A 60 4.54 -26.79 3.34
C HIS A 60 4.80 -26.30 4.77
N CYS A 61 4.64 -27.18 5.73
CA CYS A 61 4.97 -26.89 7.11
C CYS A 61 6.50 -26.80 7.27
N MET A 62 6.99 -25.72 7.88
CA MET A 62 8.43 -25.51 8.06
C MET A 62 9.07 -26.50 9.04
N THR A 63 8.27 -27.15 9.89
CA THR A 63 8.76 -28.09 10.91
C THR A 63 8.78 -29.54 10.43
N CYS A 64 7.68 -29.99 9.80
CA CYS A 64 7.57 -31.40 9.35
C CYS A 64 7.72 -31.61 7.85
N GLY A 65 7.80 -30.52 7.06
CA GLY A 65 7.91 -30.60 5.59
C GLY A 65 6.63 -31.01 4.87
N GLU A 66 5.57 -31.40 5.59
CA GLU A 66 4.32 -31.87 5.00
C GLU A 66 3.65 -30.77 4.17
N PRO A 67 3.20 -31.06 2.92
CA PRO A 67 2.51 -30.09 2.09
C PRO A 67 1.15 -29.72 2.72
N ILE A 68 0.85 -28.42 2.72
CA ILE A 68 -0.41 -27.90 3.27
C ILE A 68 -1.55 -28.22 2.31
N LYS A 69 -2.63 -28.82 2.82
CA LYS A 69 -3.82 -29.17 2.04
C LYS A 69 -4.53 -27.91 1.56
N ARG A 70 -5.14 -27.92 0.37
CA ARG A 70 -5.83 -26.76 -0.21
C ARG A 70 -6.87 -26.12 0.72
N ARG A 71 -7.61 -26.92 1.48
CA ARG A 71 -8.58 -26.44 2.48
C ARG A 71 -7.95 -25.66 3.65
N ASP A 72 -6.67 -25.92 3.93
CA ASP A 72 -5.91 -25.27 5.00
C ASP A 72 -5.13 -24.04 4.49
N LEU A 73 -5.34 -23.65 3.22
CA LEU A 73 -4.81 -22.44 2.58
C LEU A 73 -5.85 -21.32 2.49
N ILE A 74 -7.07 -21.51 3.02
CA ILE A 74 -8.09 -20.45 3.05
C ILE A 74 -7.59 -19.34 3.98
N PRO A 75 -7.35 -18.11 3.48
CA PRO A 75 -6.78 -17.04 4.28
C PRO A 75 -7.60 -16.75 5.53
N ILE A 76 -6.93 -16.40 6.62
CA ILE A 76 -7.52 -16.07 7.94
C ILE A 76 -8.26 -17.26 8.56
N VAL A 77 -9.21 -17.84 7.83
CA VAL A 77 -10.13 -18.89 8.32
C VAL A 77 -9.38 -20.15 8.74
N SER A 78 -8.43 -20.59 7.93
CA SER A 78 -7.66 -21.82 8.22
C SER A 78 -6.84 -21.70 9.49
N TRP A 79 -6.23 -20.55 9.72
CA TRP A 79 -5.45 -20.31 10.94
C TRP A 79 -6.36 -20.32 12.19
N CYS A 80 -7.54 -19.71 12.11
CA CYS A 80 -8.53 -19.71 13.19
C CYS A 80 -9.04 -21.13 13.51
N ILE A 81 -9.40 -21.90 12.48
CA ILE A 81 -9.89 -23.28 12.64
C ILE A 81 -8.80 -24.18 13.23
N LEU A 82 -7.57 -24.05 12.77
CA LEU A 82 -6.42 -24.83 13.23
C LEU A 82 -5.82 -24.28 14.55
N ARG A 83 -6.38 -23.18 15.09
CA ARG A 83 -5.87 -22.51 16.30
C ARG A 83 -4.38 -22.22 16.24
N GLY A 84 -3.89 -21.80 15.07
CA GLY A 84 -2.48 -21.50 14.83
C GLY A 84 -1.54 -22.71 14.93
N LYS A 85 -2.00 -23.92 14.63
CA LYS A 85 -1.18 -25.15 14.69
C LYS A 85 -1.23 -25.93 13.39
N CYS A 86 -0.11 -26.58 13.05
CA CYS A 86 -0.08 -27.48 11.91
C CYS A 86 -1.00 -28.70 12.15
N ARG A 87 -1.78 -29.07 11.14
CA ARG A 87 -2.70 -30.20 11.22
C ARG A 87 -1.98 -31.54 11.41
N SER A 88 -0.78 -31.69 10.84
CA SER A 88 -0.05 -32.98 10.85
C SER A 88 0.83 -33.14 12.10
N CYS A 89 1.63 -32.12 12.46
CA CYS A 89 2.61 -32.24 13.56
C CYS A 89 2.28 -31.38 14.79
N GLY A 90 1.21 -30.55 14.76
CA GLY A 90 0.86 -29.67 15.88
C GLY A 90 1.78 -28.47 16.12
N ALA A 91 2.85 -28.29 15.33
CA ALA A 91 3.76 -27.17 15.46
C ALA A 91 3.04 -25.82 15.30
N LYS A 92 3.45 -24.81 16.06
CA LYS A 92 2.85 -23.46 16.01
C LYS A 92 3.11 -22.78 14.65
N ILE A 93 2.04 -22.26 14.04
CA ILE A 93 2.08 -21.41 12.85
C ILE A 93 2.06 -19.96 13.32
N SER A 94 3.03 -19.16 12.85
CA SER A 94 3.12 -17.74 13.22
C SER A 94 1.83 -16.99 12.88
N ALA A 95 1.34 -16.20 13.82
CA ALA A 95 0.21 -15.29 13.62
C ALA A 95 0.48 -14.23 12.54
N ARG A 96 1.74 -13.98 12.22
CA ARG A 96 2.16 -13.00 11.19
C ARG A 96 1.48 -13.29 9.83
N TYR A 97 1.31 -14.56 9.46
CA TYR A 97 0.63 -14.92 8.21
C TYR A 97 -0.79 -14.34 8.16
N THR A 98 -1.55 -14.56 9.20
CA THR A 98 -2.93 -14.06 9.31
C THR A 98 -2.97 -12.55 9.48
N ILE A 99 -2.00 -11.95 10.16
CA ILE A 99 -1.89 -10.49 10.29
C ILE A 99 -1.70 -9.85 8.91
N VAL A 100 -0.81 -10.36 8.07
CA VAL A 100 -0.58 -9.84 6.70
C VAL A 100 -1.84 -10.01 5.84
N GLU A 101 -2.51 -11.16 5.91
CA GLU A 101 -3.75 -11.43 5.19
C GLU A 101 -4.87 -10.47 5.59
N THR A 102 -5.08 -10.28 6.89
CA THR A 102 -6.12 -9.39 7.44
C THR A 102 -5.78 -7.92 7.13
N LEU A 103 -4.52 -7.52 7.30
CA LEU A 103 -4.08 -6.17 7.03
C LEU A 103 -4.34 -5.81 5.56
N ASN A 104 -3.93 -6.68 4.62
CA ASN A 104 -4.14 -6.44 3.20
C ASN A 104 -5.64 -6.37 2.86
N ALA A 105 -6.47 -7.25 3.44
CA ALA A 105 -7.92 -7.24 3.23
C ALA A 105 -8.58 -5.94 3.74
N LEU A 106 -8.19 -5.47 4.93
CA LEU A 106 -8.71 -4.23 5.51
C LEU A 106 -8.24 -2.99 4.72
N LEU A 107 -6.99 -2.98 4.26
CA LEU A 107 -6.47 -1.90 3.42
C LEU A 107 -7.20 -1.86 2.07
N TYR A 108 -7.55 -3.01 1.49
CA TYR A 108 -8.35 -3.07 0.27
C TYR A 108 -9.74 -2.47 0.48
N LEU A 109 -10.41 -2.79 1.59
CA LEU A 109 -11.69 -2.17 1.93
C LEU A 109 -11.56 -0.66 2.09
N TRP A 110 -10.51 -0.21 2.79
CA TRP A 110 -10.29 1.23 3.00
C TRP A 110 -10.03 1.97 1.70
N VAL A 111 -9.11 1.47 0.87
CA VAL A 111 -8.81 2.05 -0.45
C VAL A 111 -10.06 2.07 -1.33
N PHE A 112 -10.80 0.96 -1.38
CA PHE A 112 -12.01 0.86 -2.18
C PHE A 112 -13.10 1.84 -1.73
N TYR A 113 -13.25 2.04 -0.43
CA TYR A 113 -14.14 3.05 0.15
C TYR A 113 -13.64 4.47 -0.17
N HIS A 114 -12.37 4.76 0.05
CA HIS A 114 -11.77 6.09 -0.10
C HIS A 114 -11.88 6.62 -1.55
N PHE A 115 -11.57 5.79 -2.54
CA PHE A 115 -11.65 6.15 -3.95
C PHE A 115 -13.02 5.92 -4.58
N ASN A 116 -14.04 5.58 -3.79
CA ASN A 116 -15.36 5.23 -4.31
C ASN A 116 -15.25 4.16 -5.41
N GLY A 117 -14.66 3.03 -5.08
CA GLY A 117 -14.21 2.00 -6.03
C GLY A 117 -15.30 1.39 -6.89
N ILE A 118 -16.58 1.60 -6.55
CA ILE A 118 -17.71 1.21 -7.40
C ILE A 118 -17.73 2.07 -8.67
N PHE A 119 -17.42 3.36 -8.57
CA PHE A 119 -17.40 4.29 -9.71
C PHE A 119 -16.02 4.42 -10.34
N ASN A 120 -14.96 4.21 -9.55
CA ASN A 120 -13.56 4.31 -9.98
C ASN A 120 -12.79 3.00 -9.73
N PRO A 121 -13.24 1.85 -10.29
CA PRO A 121 -12.68 0.54 -9.93
C PRO A 121 -11.21 0.39 -10.32
N LEU A 122 -10.79 1.00 -11.42
CA LEU A 122 -9.43 0.85 -11.91
C LEU A 122 -8.43 1.59 -11.03
N ARG A 123 -8.71 2.84 -10.64
CA ARG A 123 -7.86 3.61 -9.71
C ARG A 123 -7.79 2.92 -8.35
N ALA A 124 -8.94 2.48 -7.82
CA ALA A 124 -8.97 1.73 -6.57
C ALA A 124 -8.13 0.44 -6.66
N ALA A 125 -8.19 -0.30 -7.76
CA ALA A 125 -7.40 -1.51 -7.97
C ALA A 125 -5.89 -1.22 -8.03
N LEU A 126 -5.46 -0.18 -8.74
CA LEU A 126 -4.04 0.21 -8.83
C LEU A 126 -3.48 0.60 -7.46
N VAL A 127 -4.24 1.37 -6.67
CA VAL A 127 -3.84 1.74 -5.31
C VAL A 127 -3.84 0.52 -4.38
N CYS A 128 -4.81 -0.41 -4.49
CA CYS A 128 -4.80 -1.68 -3.76
C CYS A 128 -3.53 -2.50 -4.06
N LEU A 129 -3.13 -2.59 -5.32
CA LEU A 129 -1.89 -3.28 -5.73
C LEU A 129 -0.64 -2.57 -5.20
N LEU A 130 -0.62 -1.24 -5.20
CA LEU A 130 0.44 -0.46 -4.56
C LEU A 130 0.55 -0.81 -3.07
N PHE A 131 -0.56 -0.82 -2.33
CA PHE A 131 -0.55 -1.18 -0.90
C PHE A 131 -0.06 -2.60 -0.66
N SER A 132 -0.43 -3.55 -1.52
CA SER A 132 0.10 -4.91 -1.47
C SER A 132 1.62 -4.94 -1.66
N ALA A 133 2.15 -4.19 -2.63
CA ALA A 133 3.60 -4.08 -2.84
C ALA A 133 4.31 -3.43 -1.63
N LEU A 134 3.71 -2.39 -1.04
CA LEU A 134 4.23 -1.73 0.16
C LEU A 134 4.25 -2.66 1.38
N ILE A 135 3.25 -3.53 1.55
CA ILE A 135 3.28 -4.57 2.60
C ILE A 135 4.47 -5.51 2.40
N VAL A 136 4.75 -5.93 1.16
CA VAL A 136 5.94 -6.77 0.87
C VAL A 136 7.22 -6.02 1.22
N VAL A 137 7.37 -4.77 0.80
CA VAL A 137 8.54 -3.94 1.14
C VAL A 137 8.68 -3.80 2.64
N PHE A 138 7.59 -3.44 3.35
CA PHE A 138 7.56 -3.23 4.78
C PHE A 138 8.10 -4.45 5.55
N PHE A 139 7.51 -5.62 5.32
CA PHE A 139 7.89 -6.82 6.07
C PHE A 139 9.21 -7.41 5.62
N MET A 140 9.56 -7.28 4.34
CA MET A 140 10.82 -7.79 3.82
C MET A 140 12.00 -6.97 4.31
N ASP A 141 11.90 -5.64 4.25
CA ASP A 141 12.95 -4.75 4.76
C ASP A 141 13.08 -4.83 6.28
N TRP A 142 11.96 -5.01 7.00
CA TRP A 142 11.99 -5.26 8.45
C TRP A 142 12.77 -6.51 8.83
N ASP A 143 12.68 -7.59 8.03
CA ASP A 143 13.33 -8.87 8.33
C ASP A 143 14.76 -8.96 7.81
N THR A 144 15.03 -8.40 6.64
CA THR A 144 16.27 -8.65 5.88
C THR A 144 17.06 -7.41 5.56
N GLN A 145 16.50 -6.22 5.80
CA GLN A 145 17.07 -4.92 5.42
C GLN A 145 17.42 -4.85 3.91
N LEU A 146 16.63 -5.56 3.11
CA LEU A 146 16.78 -5.62 1.66
C LEU A 146 15.46 -5.31 0.98
N ILE A 147 15.47 -4.38 0.05
CA ILE A 147 14.33 -4.08 -0.84
C ILE A 147 14.55 -4.81 -2.16
N ASN A 148 13.62 -5.70 -2.52
CA ASN A 148 13.73 -6.50 -3.72
C ASN A 148 13.42 -5.66 -4.97
N THR A 149 14.32 -5.68 -5.94
CA THR A 149 14.22 -4.92 -7.20
C THR A 149 12.96 -5.25 -8.00
N TYR A 150 12.47 -6.49 -7.97
CA TYR A 150 11.25 -6.86 -8.70
C TYR A 150 10.01 -6.17 -8.12
N VAL A 151 9.95 -5.98 -6.80
CA VAL A 151 8.85 -5.25 -6.15
C VAL A 151 8.91 -3.78 -6.52
N VAL A 152 10.10 -3.18 -6.56
CA VAL A 152 10.30 -1.79 -6.99
C VAL A 152 9.88 -1.59 -8.44
N ILE A 153 10.30 -2.47 -9.35
CA ILE A 153 9.89 -2.45 -10.76
C ILE A 153 8.36 -2.56 -10.86
N PHE A 154 7.73 -3.43 -10.08
CA PHE A 154 6.28 -3.57 -10.06
C PHE A 154 5.60 -2.26 -9.65
N ILE A 155 6.08 -1.58 -8.60
CA ILE A 155 5.58 -0.25 -8.20
C ILE A 155 5.75 0.77 -9.32
N GLY A 156 6.89 0.79 -10.01
CA GLY A 156 7.13 1.66 -11.16
C GLY A 156 6.15 1.39 -12.31
N LEU A 157 5.87 0.12 -12.61
CA LEU A 157 4.87 -0.27 -13.62
C LEU A 157 3.45 0.17 -13.22
N LEU A 158 3.10 0.12 -11.93
CA LEU A 158 1.84 0.67 -11.44
C LEU A 158 1.77 2.18 -11.65
N GLY A 159 2.89 2.92 -11.48
CA GLY A 159 2.95 4.36 -11.76
C GLY A 159 2.73 4.69 -13.24
N VAL A 160 3.30 3.90 -14.13
CA VAL A 160 3.04 4.03 -15.58
C VAL A 160 1.57 3.70 -15.90
N ALA A 161 1.02 2.66 -15.31
CA ALA A 161 -0.39 2.28 -15.50
C ALA A 161 -1.34 3.37 -14.97
N GLU A 162 -1.02 3.97 -13.82
CA GLU A 162 -1.78 5.07 -13.25
C GLU A 162 -1.84 6.27 -14.19
N TYR A 163 -0.69 6.68 -14.74
CA TYR A 163 -0.64 7.74 -15.74
C TYR A 163 -1.47 7.42 -16.99
N ILE A 164 -1.39 6.20 -17.52
CA ILE A 164 -2.08 5.82 -18.76
C ILE A 164 -3.60 5.77 -18.56
N PHE A 165 -4.05 5.19 -17.46
CA PHE A 165 -5.45 4.84 -17.27
C PHE A 165 -6.23 5.79 -16.35
N CYS A 166 -5.55 6.52 -15.47
CA CYS A 166 -6.20 7.32 -14.43
C CYS A 166 -5.88 8.82 -14.50
N LYS A 167 -5.12 9.29 -15.52
CA LYS A 167 -4.73 10.70 -15.64
C LYS A 167 -5.90 11.68 -15.59
N ASP A 168 -7.04 11.32 -16.20
CA ASP A 168 -8.23 12.17 -16.25
C ASP A 168 -8.93 12.27 -14.87
N GLN A 169 -8.71 11.28 -14.00
CA GLN A 169 -9.26 11.25 -12.64
C GLN A 169 -8.33 11.96 -11.64
N THR A 170 -7.02 11.88 -11.86
CA THR A 170 -6.01 12.46 -10.97
C THR A 170 -5.63 13.89 -11.36
N GLY A 171 -5.86 14.28 -12.61
CA GLY A 171 -5.39 15.55 -13.13
C GLY A 171 -3.86 15.69 -13.21
N LEU A 172 -3.12 14.63 -12.89
CA LEU A 172 -1.67 14.63 -12.91
C LEU A 172 -1.13 14.61 -14.34
N THR A 173 -0.22 15.52 -14.64
CA THR A 173 0.45 15.61 -15.95
C THR A 173 1.65 14.67 -16.00
N LEU A 174 2.07 14.25 -17.21
CA LEU A 174 3.31 13.50 -17.39
C LEU A 174 4.51 14.18 -16.74
N LYS A 175 4.56 15.53 -16.81
CA LYS A 175 5.61 16.30 -16.14
C LYS A 175 5.62 16.06 -14.63
N SER A 176 4.44 16.00 -13.98
CA SER A 176 4.33 15.74 -12.55
C SER A 176 4.88 14.37 -12.18
N HIS A 177 4.55 13.32 -12.95
CA HIS A 177 5.07 11.98 -12.73
C HIS A 177 6.60 11.91 -12.91
N LEU A 178 7.14 12.52 -13.99
CA LEU A 178 8.58 12.57 -14.22
C LEU A 178 9.31 13.38 -13.16
N ILE A 179 8.80 14.54 -12.78
CA ILE A 179 9.38 15.31 -11.67
C ILE A 179 9.30 14.52 -10.38
N GLY A 180 8.18 13.87 -10.09
CA GLY A 180 8.01 13.00 -8.92
C GLY A 180 9.04 11.88 -8.84
N PHE A 181 9.37 11.27 -10.00
CA PHE A 181 10.42 10.26 -10.08
C PHE A 181 11.79 10.80 -9.62
N PHE A 182 12.16 12.03 -10.00
CA PHE A 182 13.50 12.57 -9.75
C PHE A 182 13.61 13.44 -8.48
N ILE A 183 12.55 14.14 -8.09
CA ILE A 183 12.61 15.20 -7.06
C ILE A 183 13.08 14.69 -5.69
N VAL A 184 12.72 13.46 -5.35
CA VAL A 184 13.12 12.80 -4.09
C VAL A 184 14.29 11.86 -4.32
N SER A 185 14.26 11.07 -5.39
CA SER A 185 15.27 10.04 -5.63
C SER A 185 16.66 10.61 -5.90
N VAL A 186 16.77 11.76 -6.58
CA VAL A 186 18.08 12.38 -6.86
C VAL A 186 18.76 12.88 -5.59
N PRO A 187 18.11 13.68 -4.70
CA PRO A 187 18.71 14.04 -3.40
C PRO A 187 19.09 12.83 -2.56
N LEU A 188 18.24 11.81 -2.49
CA LEU A 188 18.55 10.58 -1.75
C LEU A 188 19.73 9.81 -2.36
N LEU A 189 19.80 9.76 -3.70
CA LEU A 189 20.94 9.17 -4.41
C LEU A 189 22.24 9.90 -4.09
N ILE A 190 22.24 11.22 -4.08
CA ILE A 190 23.42 12.02 -3.71
C ILE A 190 23.87 11.69 -2.29
N ILE A 191 22.95 11.65 -1.34
CA ILE A 191 23.25 11.27 0.05
C ILE A 191 23.82 9.84 0.12
N CYS A 192 23.20 8.89 -0.58
CA CYS A 192 23.64 7.50 -0.63
C CYS A 192 25.08 7.37 -1.17
N LEU A 193 25.40 8.07 -2.26
CA LEU A 193 26.73 8.07 -2.88
C LEU A 193 27.78 8.74 -1.99
N ILE A 194 27.48 9.90 -1.40
CA ILE A 194 28.42 10.60 -0.49
C ILE A 194 28.72 9.77 0.77
N THR A 195 27.72 9.09 1.30
CA THR A 195 27.86 8.28 2.51
C THR A 195 28.36 6.86 2.26
N HIS A 196 28.59 6.49 0.98
CA HIS A 196 28.97 5.13 0.57
C HIS A 196 28.00 4.07 1.15
N GLU A 197 26.70 4.30 1.00
CA GLU A 197 25.58 3.44 1.47
C GLU A 197 25.52 3.25 3.00
N LYS A 198 26.31 4.00 3.78
CA LYS A 198 26.32 3.89 5.26
C LYS A 198 25.11 4.53 5.93
N ALA A 199 24.57 5.61 5.34
CA ALA A 199 23.43 6.33 5.91
C ALA A 199 22.08 5.79 5.41
N MET A 200 22.04 5.28 4.17
CA MET A 200 20.80 4.84 3.50
C MET A 200 21.14 3.82 2.41
N GLY A 201 20.32 2.79 2.28
CA GLY A 201 20.47 1.79 1.24
C GLY A 201 20.04 2.28 -0.15
N MET A 202 20.65 1.76 -1.21
CA MET A 202 20.25 2.05 -2.59
C MET A 202 18.79 1.63 -2.87
N GLY A 203 18.29 0.63 -2.15
CA GLY A 203 16.92 0.17 -2.25
C GLY A 203 15.87 1.25 -1.94
N ASP A 204 16.13 2.10 -0.94
CA ASP A 204 15.25 3.22 -0.57
C ASP A 204 15.17 4.28 -1.68
N VAL A 205 16.29 4.54 -2.36
CA VAL A 205 16.36 5.45 -3.51
C VAL A 205 15.48 4.94 -4.65
N TYR A 206 15.61 3.66 -4.99
CA TYR A 206 14.80 3.04 -6.04
C TYR A 206 13.33 2.99 -5.68
N LEU A 207 13.00 2.69 -4.41
CA LEU A 207 11.63 2.69 -3.91
C LEU A 207 10.99 4.07 -4.07
N MET A 208 11.69 5.14 -3.65
CA MET A 208 11.18 6.51 -3.77
C MET A 208 11.09 6.98 -5.21
N ALA A 209 11.98 6.54 -6.10
CA ALA A 209 11.86 6.80 -7.54
C ALA A 209 10.58 6.17 -8.12
N ALA A 210 10.35 4.89 -7.86
CA ALA A 210 9.17 4.16 -8.34
C ALA A 210 7.87 4.73 -7.73
N ALA A 211 7.87 5.02 -6.43
CA ALA A 211 6.73 5.63 -5.74
C ALA A 211 6.45 7.05 -6.25
N GLY A 212 7.48 7.86 -6.53
CA GLY A 212 7.34 9.20 -7.09
C GLY A 212 6.74 9.17 -8.50
N LEU A 213 7.05 8.15 -9.29
CA LEU A 213 6.41 7.93 -10.59
C LEU A 213 4.91 7.64 -10.45
N PHE A 214 4.49 6.95 -9.38
CA PHE A 214 3.07 6.70 -9.10
C PHE A 214 2.35 7.93 -8.55
N LEU A 215 2.95 8.59 -7.55
CA LEU A 215 2.33 9.65 -6.76
C LEU A 215 2.40 11.04 -7.40
N GLY A 216 3.30 11.24 -8.37
CA GLY A 216 3.64 12.55 -8.89
C GLY A 216 4.48 13.40 -7.92
N MET A 217 4.79 14.64 -8.32
CA MET A 217 5.69 15.53 -7.57
C MET A 217 5.25 15.78 -6.13
N GLN A 218 4.01 16.21 -5.94
CA GLN A 218 3.47 16.56 -4.62
C GLN A 218 3.40 15.35 -3.70
N GLY A 219 2.90 14.21 -4.22
CA GLY A 219 2.81 12.97 -3.45
C GLY A 219 4.17 12.41 -3.04
N ALA A 220 5.18 12.52 -3.89
CA ALA A 220 6.55 12.09 -3.57
C ALA A 220 7.15 12.90 -2.40
N LEU A 221 6.94 14.24 -2.37
CA LEU A 221 7.40 15.08 -1.28
C LEU A 221 6.68 14.77 0.04
N VAL A 222 5.36 14.60 -0.01
CA VAL A 222 4.56 14.21 1.17
C VAL A 222 5.00 12.84 1.69
N ALA A 223 5.23 11.86 0.80
CA ALA A 223 5.70 10.53 1.17
C ALA A 223 7.05 10.57 1.89
N LEU A 224 8.01 11.35 1.35
CA LEU A 224 9.31 11.53 2.01
C LEU A 224 9.16 12.18 3.38
N LEU A 225 8.39 13.28 3.49
CA LEU A 225 8.20 13.99 4.74
C LEU A 225 7.65 13.06 5.85
N ILE A 226 6.58 12.33 5.53
CA ILE A 226 5.97 11.40 6.48
C ILE A 226 6.93 10.24 6.79
N GLY A 227 7.64 9.71 5.79
CA GLY A 227 8.64 8.68 5.96
C GLY A 227 9.78 9.11 6.89
N LEU A 228 10.26 10.35 6.76
CA LEU A 228 11.29 10.93 7.64
C LEU A 228 10.77 11.11 9.08
N ILE A 229 9.56 11.63 9.26
CA ILE A 229 8.96 11.83 10.60
C ILE A 229 8.77 10.47 11.28
N THR A 230 8.12 9.53 10.62
CA THR A 230 7.85 8.20 11.19
C THR A 230 9.14 7.41 11.39
N GLY A 231 10.09 7.52 10.48
CA GLY A 231 11.41 6.91 10.57
C GLY A 231 12.25 7.49 11.71
N SER A 232 12.22 8.80 11.91
CA SER A 232 12.92 9.43 13.04
C SER A 232 12.36 8.96 14.39
N ILE A 233 11.03 8.89 14.52
CA ILE A 233 10.38 8.37 15.73
C ILE A 233 10.74 6.90 15.95
N GLY A 234 10.62 6.08 14.90
CA GLY A 234 10.92 4.64 14.96
C GLY A 234 12.38 4.36 15.29
N GLY A 235 13.31 5.09 14.66
CA GLY A 235 14.75 4.99 14.93
C GLY A 235 15.13 5.38 16.36
N LEU A 236 14.53 6.44 16.91
CA LEU A 236 14.72 6.83 18.31
C LEU A 236 14.23 5.74 19.27
N ILE A 237 13.06 5.16 19.01
CA ILE A 237 12.50 4.07 19.82
C ILE A 237 13.39 2.83 19.74
N GLN A 238 13.86 2.46 18.55
CA GLN A 238 14.72 1.30 18.35
C GLN A 238 16.06 1.49 19.05
N LYS A 239 16.71 2.64 18.88
CA LYS A 239 17.97 2.98 19.55
C LYS A 239 17.85 2.90 21.07
N HIS A 240 16.71 3.34 21.62
CA HIS A 240 16.48 3.30 23.08
C HIS A 240 16.25 1.87 23.60
N ARG A 241 15.69 0.96 22.77
CA ARG A 241 15.37 -0.41 23.18
C ARG A 241 16.49 -1.42 22.97
N SER A 242 17.15 -1.39 21.82
CA SER A 242 18.13 -2.42 21.42
C SER A 242 19.57 -1.92 21.38
N GLY A 243 19.81 -0.62 21.43
CA GLY A 243 21.17 -0.06 21.31
C GLY A 243 21.79 -0.18 19.92
N ASP A 244 21.14 -0.89 18.99
CA ASP A 244 21.63 -1.09 17.63
C ASP A 244 21.47 0.17 16.80
N SER A 245 22.50 0.49 16.01
CA SER A 245 22.51 1.63 15.09
C SER A 245 22.00 1.30 13.69
N VAL A 246 21.78 0.02 13.38
CA VAL A 246 21.31 -0.42 12.07
C VAL A 246 19.78 -0.39 12.04
N PHE A 247 19.25 0.38 11.11
CA PHE A 247 17.84 0.74 11.07
C PHE A 247 17.27 0.50 9.68
N ALA A 248 16.19 -0.30 9.61
CA ALA A 248 15.45 -0.50 8.36
C ALA A 248 14.57 0.73 8.08
N PHE A 249 14.85 1.48 7.02
CA PHE A 249 14.12 2.70 6.67
C PHE A 249 12.91 2.44 5.77
N GLY A 250 12.95 1.38 4.95
CA GLY A 250 11.88 1.01 4.02
C GLY A 250 10.48 0.86 4.62
N PRO A 251 10.30 0.32 5.85
CA PRO A 251 8.99 0.27 6.50
C PRO A 251 8.35 1.63 6.68
N TYR A 252 9.13 2.63 7.07
CA TYR A 252 8.66 4.01 7.31
C TYR A 252 8.40 4.75 6.01
N LEU A 253 9.23 4.53 4.99
CA LEU A 253 8.94 5.01 3.63
C LEU A 253 7.65 4.39 3.09
N SER A 254 7.43 3.10 3.32
CA SER A 254 6.19 2.41 2.90
C SER A 254 4.95 3.04 3.54
N ILE A 255 5.01 3.42 4.82
CA ILE A 255 3.94 4.17 5.50
C ILE A 255 3.77 5.54 4.85
N GLY A 256 4.85 6.28 4.60
CA GLY A 256 4.82 7.58 3.96
C GLY A 256 4.17 7.54 2.57
N ILE A 257 4.55 6.56 1.75
CA ILE A 257 3.99 6.33 0.41
C ILE A 257 2.49 5.98 0.50
N ALA A 258 2.10 5.11 1.45
CA ALA A 258 0.71 4.72 1.64
C ALA A 258 -0.17 5.92 2.04
N VAL A 259 0.28 6.75 2.97
CA VAL A 259 -0.44 7.97 3.37
C VAL A 259 -0.50 8.97 2.23
N ALA A 260 0.59 9.18 1.51
CA ALA A 260 0.62 10.09 0.36
C ALA A 260 -0.31 9.63 -0.76
N ALA A 261 -0.43 8.31 -1.02
CA ALA A 261 -1.35 7.77 -2.02
C ALA A 261 -2.82 8.08 -1.73
N LEU A 262 -3.19 8.26 -0.46
CA LEU A 262 -4.55 8.57 -0.04
C LEU A 262 -4.79 10.07 0.16
N TYR A 263 -3.81 10.79 0.70
CA TYR A 263 -4.05 12.11 1.29
C TYR A 263 -3.09 13.20 0.78
N SER A 264 -2.29 12.96 -0.28
CA SER A 264 -1.31 13.96 -0.76
C SER A 264 -1.94 15.29 -1.16
N GLU A 265 -3.13 15.26 -1.77
CA GLU A 265 -3.85 16.48 -2.18
C GLU A 265 -4.31 17.28 -0.95
N GLN A 266 -4.91 16.62 0.04
CA GLN A 266 -5.38 17.26 1.27
C GLN A 266 -4.23 17.82 2.10
N ILE A 267 -3.14 17.05 2.24
CA ILE A 267 -1.95 17.48 2.98
C ILE A 267 -1.28 18.66 2.26
N GLY A 268 -1.18 18.59 0.93
CA GLY A 268 -0.59 19.65 0.15
C GLY A 268 -1.41 20.93 0.19
N SER A 269 -2.73 20.89 0.03
CA SER A 269 -3.59 22.06 0.14
C SER A 269 -3.52 22.67 1.53
N TRP A 270 -3.61 21.85 2.58
CA TRP A 270 -3.44 22.31 3.96
C TRP A 270 -2.10 23.04 4.18
N TYR A 271 -1.00 22.48 3.65
CA TYR A 271 0.32 23.11 3.76
C TYR A 271 0.41 24.45 3.04
N MET A 272 -0.15 24.54 1.83
CA MET A 272 -0.17 25.77 1.03
C MET A 272 -1.00 26.87 1.71
N ASP A 273 -2.12 26.51 2.32
CA ASP A 273 -2.97 27.44 3.09
C ASP A 273 -2.27 27.87 4.38
N PHE A 274 -1.69 26.93 5.12
CA PHE A 274 -0.97 27.21 6.37
C PHE A 274 0.23 28.14 6.19
N THR A 275 0.94 28.01 5.05
CA THR A 275 2.11 28.84 4.74
C THR A 275 1.75 30.17 4.07
N GLY A 276 0.49 30.41 3.74
CA GLY A 276 0.05 31.61 3.00
C GLY A 276 0.50 31.62 1.53
N LEU A 277 1.11 30.54 1.02
CA LEU A 277 1.60 30.45 -0.35
C LEU A 277 0.48 30.59 -1.38
N ASN A 278 -0.73 30.13 -1.06
CA ASN A 278 -1.90 30.30 -1.93
C ASN A 278 -2.26 31.80 -2.12
N GLU A 279 -2.19 32.59 -1.06
CA GLU A 279 -2.45 34.03 -1.11
C GLU A 279 -1.39 34.74 -1.96
N MET A 280 -0.11 34.43 -1.72
CA MET A 280 1.01 35.01 -2.50
C MET A 280 0.92 34.62 -3.98
N MET A 281 0.56 33.41 -4.33
CA MET A 281 0.38 32.98 -5.72
C MET A 281 -0.79 33.68 -6.40
N ASN A 282 -1.90 33.87 -5.68
CA ASN A 282 -3.07 34.59 -6.19
C ASN A 282 -2.74 36.06 -6.43
N GLU A 283 -2.02 36.73 -5.51
CA GLU A 283 -1.53 38.10 -5.69
C GLU A 283 -0.57 38.21 -6.88
N ALA A 284 0.39 37.29 -7.01
CA ALA A 284 1.31 37.28 -8.15
C ALA A 284 0.59 37.09 -9.49
N MET A 285 -0.44 36.25 -9.55
CA MET A 285 -1.26 36.07 -10.76
C MET A 285 -2.09 37.30 -11.11
N LEU A 286 -2.53 38.08 -10.11
CA LEU A 286 -3.25 39.34 -10.33
C LEU A 286 -2.33 40.46 -10.88
N ILE A 287 -1.04 40.43 -10.53
CA ILE A 287 -0.04 41.42 -11.01
C ILE A 287 0.38 41.14 -12.46
N ILE A 288 0.33 39.87 -12.91
CA ILE A 288 0.75 39.43 -14.25
C ILE A 288 -0.39 39.57 -15.28
N ARG A 289 -1.64 39.75 -14.84
CA ARG A 289 -2.83 40.00 -15.67
C ARG A 289 -3.02 41.52 -15.90
#